data_d3fb4bf5c9bc2b592fb8c072552ccb07
#
_entry.id   d3fb4bf5c9bc2b592fb8c072552ccb07
#
_cell.length_a   1.000
_cell.length_b   1.000
_cell.length_c   1.000
_cell.angle_alpha   90.00
_cell.angle_beta   90.00
_cell.angle_gamma   90.00
#
_symmetry.space_group_name_H-M   'P 1'
#
loop_
_entity.id
_entity.type
_entity.pdbx_description
1 polymer ?
#
loop_
_entity_poly.entity_id
_entity_poly.type
_entity_poly.pdbx_seq_one_letter_code
_entity_poly.pdbx_strand_id
1 'polypeptide(L)'
;MTFPRTNKTLLLLILLFPPLFVRAETITGLGTAAFPVSTHSAAAAHEFMSGLLLLHLFEYDDAASSFIAAEKADPGFAMAYWGEAMTFNHPIWNELDVRAGQAALAKFAPTAEARAQRIADPRERAWLSAVEILFSDLGSKPERDARYATAMKQLSRAYPEDDEAQLFYALALLGKSDGVRDIPTYLQAAAIAKAVFTRNPDHPGAAHYWIHAMDDPQHAAGALVAARALSKIAPRAAHAQHMCSHIFLALGMWDEVVQANLAADTVMNQQAAAAGTPAIRCGHSHYWLEYGYLEQGRVDAAKSVVAACREEAMQHGMAPKARDIVDPDDAAVSSFVEMRARYLVDTAPSQDEMAEWKVDMGGALMSKINDTFATGFFAAQHRDLPTARTALATLVELVPQTPAVFDRAGTPPGDPARRVPQIQKLELQAVILSAEGQAEQAVAMARQAVAMGKNLPYAFGPPTPEKPSYELLGELLLKEHSNSPARAAFQASLLRAPKRTESLFGLARAESATGDKAAAAQTWRQLLGIWKNADPQYVSQHPL
;
A
#
# COMPACT_ATOMS: atom_id res chain seq x y z
N MET A 1 -38.67 25.20 -78.16
CA MET A 1 -37.67 24.15 -77.91
C MET A 1 -37.37 24.17 -76.44
N THR A 2 -37.99 23.27 -75.71
CA THR A 2 -37.87 23.13 -74.26
C THR A 2 -37.06 21.86 -73.99
N PHE A 3 -35.90 22.03 -73.26
CA PHE A 3 -35.07 20.90 -72.83
C PHE A 3 -35.52 20.45 -71.42
N PRO A 4 -35.61 19.12 -71.13
CA PRO A 4 -35.98 18.66 -69.82
C PRO A 4 -34.73 18.60 -68.87
N ARG A 5 -34.90 19.18 -67.65
CA ARG A 5 -33.95 19.07 -66.57
C ARG A 5 -34.08 17.69 -65.90
N THR A 6 -33.05 16.86 -66.03
CA THR A 6 -32.94 15.61 -65.26
C THR A 6 -32.38 15.89 -63.86
N ASN A 7 -33.21 15.74 -62.83
CA ASN A 7 -32.80 15.69 -61.45
C ASN A 7 -32.07 14.37 -61.15
N LYS A 8 -30.77 14.40 -60.90
CA LYS A 8 -30.02 13.27 -60.30
C LYS A 8 -30.15 13.36 -58.79
N THR A 9 -31.01 12.51 -58.21
CA THR A 9 -31.09 12.29 -56.77
C THR A 9 -29.89 11.43 -56.37
N LEU A 10 -28.91 12.01 -55.65
CA LEU A 10 -27.78 11.30 -55.05
C LEU A 10 -28.28 10.60 -53.78
N LEU A 11 -28.44 9.25 -53.86
CA LEU A 11 -28.78 8.45 -52.70
C LEU A 11 -27.50 8.27 -51.89
N LEU A 12 -27.43 8.98 -50.74
CA LEU A 12 -26.34 8.79 -49.74
C LEU A 12 -26.62 7.49 -49.00
N LEU A 13 -25.91 6.43 -49.33
CA LEU A 13 -25.95 5.18 -48.60
C LEU A 13 -25.17 5.38 -47.29
N ILE A 14 -25.86 5.65 -46.21
CA ILE A 14 -25.29 5.63 -44.85
C ILE A 14 -25.08 4.16 -44.49
N LEU A 15 -23.84 3.69 -44.62
CA LEU A 15 -23.40 2.41 -44.06
C LEU A 15 -23.44 2.51 -42.55
N LEU A 16 -24.55 2.09 -41.97
CA LEU A 16 -24.64 1.81 -40.54
C LEU A 16 -23.73 0.59 -40.23
N PHE A 17 -22.49 0.83 -39.84
CA PHE A 17 -21.71 -0.19 -39.18
C PHE A 17 -22.41 -0.50 -37.85
N PRO A 18 -22.76 -1.77 -37.58
CA PRO A 18 -23.24 -2.13 -36.26
C PRO A 18 -22.15 -1.77 -35.25
N PRO A 19 -22.50 -1.28 -34.06
CA PRO A 19 -21.53 -1.09 -33.01
C PRO A 19 -20.85 -2.44 -32.77
N LEU A 20 -19.52 -2.49 -32.91
CA LEU A 20 -18.71 -3.60 -32.46
C LEU A 20 -18.94 -3.71 -30.96
N PHE A 21 -19.85 -4.59 -30.54
CA PHE A 21 -19.99 -4.95 -29.13
C PHE A 21 -18.66 -5.60 -28.71
N VAL A 22 -17.84 -4.82 -28.00
CA VAL A 22 -16.64 -5.35 -27.36
C VAL A 22 -17.11 -6.39 -26.35
N ARG A 23 -16.77 -7.65 -26.61
CA ARG A 23 -17.13 -8.73 -25.71
C ARG A 23 -16.17 -8.69 -24.53
N ALA A 24 -16.70 -8.54 -23.32
CA ALA A 24 -15.92 -8.71 -22.11
C ALA A 24 -15.35 -10.13 -22.06
N GLU A 25 -14.08 -10.25 -21.69
CA GLU A 25 -13.39 -11.54 -21.49
C GLU A 25 -13.22 -11.80 -20.01
N THR A 26 -13.53 -13.00 -19.57
CA THR A 26 -13.35 -13.46 -18.20
C THR A 26 -12.17 -14.43 -18.17
N ILE A 27 -11.15 -14.07 -17.39
CA ILE A 27 -10.04 -14.98 -17.08
C ILE A 27 -10.32 -15.61 -15.71
N THR A 28 -10.38 -16.91 -15.68
CA THR A 28 -10.72 -17.66 -14.46
C THR A 28 -9.78 -17.30 -13.32
N GLY A 29 -10.35 -16.75 -12.26
CA GLY A 29 -9.63 -16.36 -11.03
C GLY A 29 -8.91 -15.01 -11.08
N LEU A 30 -9.10 -14.21 -12.17
CA LEU A 30 -8.56 -12.85 -12.29
C LEU A 30 -9.65 -11.79 -12.52
N GLY A 31 -10.88 -12.20 -12.85
CA GLY A 31 -12.00 -11.29 -13.09
C GLY A 31 -12.35 -11.10 -14.56
N THR A 32 -13.03 -9.99 -14.87
CA THR A 32 -13.59 -9.72 -16.21
C THR A 32 -13.28 -8.30 -16.64
N ALA A 33 -12.73 -8.12 -17.84
CA ALA A 33 -12.47 -6.82 -18.46
C ALA A 33 -12.84 -6.83 -19.95
N ALA A 34 -12.89 -5.65 -20.56
CA ALA A 34 -13.17 -5.50 -21.98
C ALA A 34 -12.22 -4.46 -22.59
N PHE A 35 -11.24 -4.92 -23.38
CA PHE A 35 -10.32 -4.06 -24.09
C PHE A 35 -10.36 -4.36 -25.58
N PRO A 36 -10.89 -3.46 -26.43
CA PRO A 36 -10.84 -3.65 -27.89
C PRO A 36 -9.38 -3.70 -28.36
N VAL A 37 -9.02 -4.73 -29.10
CA VAL A 37 -7.66 -4.91 -29.63
C VAL A 37 -7.68 -5.09 -31.15
N SER A 38 -6.64 -4.62 -31.83
CA SER A 38 -6.50 -4.71 -33.27
C SER A 38 -5.92 -6.04 -33.77
N THR A 39 -5.39 -6.89 -32.89
CA THR A 39 -4.84 -8.19 -33.30
C THR A 39 -5.92 -9.15 -33.79
N HIS A 40 -5.60 -9.92 -34.83
CA HIS A 40 -6.43 -11.04 -35.30
C HIS A 40 -5.99 -12.38 -34.70
N SER A 41 -4.91 -12.44 -33.95
CA SER A 41 -4.44 -13.62 -33.23
C SER A 41 -5.24 -13.84 -31.98
N ALA A 42 -6.07 -14.87 -31.95
CA ALA A 42 -6.83 -15.20 -30.71
C ALA A 42 -5.92 -15.51 -29.53
N ALA A 43 -4.74 -16.10 -29.77
CA ALA A 43 -3.75 -16.36 -28.74
C ALA A 43 -3.16 -15.05 -28.18
N ALA A 44 -2.79 -14.09 -29.07
CA ALA A 44 -2.27 -12.79 -28.63
C ALA A 44 -3.33 -11.99 -27.86
N ALA A 45 -4.58 -12.01 -28.29
CA ALA A 45 -5.68 -11.35 -27.59
C ALA A 45 -5.90 -11.94 -26.19
N HIS A 46 -5.90 -13.27 -26.04
CA HIS A 46 -6.07 -13.94 -24.77
C HIS A 46 -4.93 -13.64 -23.78
N GLU A 47 -3.68 -13.75 -24.25
CA GLU A 47 -2.51 -13.42 -23.42
C GLU A 47 -2.49 -11.94 -23.02
N PHE A 48 -2.87 -11.04 -23.92
CA PHE A 48 -3.01 -9.62 -23.60
C PHE A 48 -4.06 -9.38 -22.52
N MET A 49 -5.23 -10.02 -22.61
CA MET A 49 -6.28 -9.87 -21.58
C MET A 49 -5.85 -10.45 -20.24
N SER A 50 -5.12 -11.59 -20.24
CA SER A 50 -4.50 -12.12 -19.02
C SER A 50 -3.53 -11.12 -18.40
N GLY A 51 -2.62 -10.57 -19.22
CA GLY A 51 -1.67 -9.54 -18.77
C GLY A 51 -2.35 -8.28 -18.26
N LEU A 52 -3.43 -7.82 -18.91
CA LEU A 52 -4.19 -6.65 -18.50
C LEU A 52 -4.84 -6.83 -17.12
N LEU A 53 -5.48 -7.98 -16.88
CA LEU A 53 -6.10 -8.28 -15.59
C LEU A 53 -5.05 -8.41 -14.48
N LEU A 54 -3.92 -9.06 -14.76
CA LEU A 54 -2.78 -9.14 -13.83
C LEU A 54 -2.18 -7.75 -13.53
N LEU A 55 -2.08 -6.88 -14.55
CA LEU A 55 -1.61 -5.51 -14.39
C LEU A 55 -2.55 -4.69 -13.47
N HIS A 56 -3.87 -4.85 -13.63
CA HIS A 56 -4.85 -4.24 -12.71
C HIS A 56 -4.73 -4.75 -11.28
N LEU A 57 -4.21 -5.94 -11.09
CA LEU A 57 -4.01 -6.60 -9.80
C LEU A 57 -2.60 -6.37 -9.22
N PHE A 58 -1.75 -5.61 -9.93
CA PHE A 58 -0.34 -5.35 -9.61
C PHE A 58 0.53 -6.60 -9.48
N GLU A 59 0.12 -7.70 -10.12
CA GLU A 59 0.92 -8.90 -10.31
C GLU A 59 1.87 -8.67 -11.50
N TYR A 60 2.82 -7.75 -11.36
CA TYR A 60 3.60 -7.16 -12.46
C TYR A 60 4.44 -8.17 -13.23
N ASP A 61 5.07 -9.16 -12.56
CA ASP A 61 5.92 -10.16 -13.20
C ASP A 61 5.12 -11.13 -14.08
N ASP A 62 3.97 -11.57 -13.58
CA ASP A 62 3.05 -12.43 -14.31
C ASP A 62 2.39 -11.67 -15.47
N ALA A 63 2.06 -10.38 -15.26
CA ALA A 63 1.55 -9.51 -16.31
C ALA A 63 2.58 -9.35 -17.44
N ALA A 64 3.86 -9.06 -17.10
CA ALA A 64 4.94 -8.96 -18.09
C ALA A 64 5.10 -10.26 -18.89
N SER A 65 5.05 -11.40 -18.20
CA SER A 65 5.13 -12.72 -18.86
C SER A 65 4.01 -12.93 -19.87
N SER A 66 2.77 -12.56 -19.52
CA SER A 66 1.61 -12.65 -20.40
C SER A 66 1.71 -11.68 -21.59
N PHE A 67 2.13 -10.43 -21.39
CA PHE A 67 2.33 -9.48 -22.49
C PHE A 67 3.44 -9.93 -23.45
N ILE A 68 4.55 -10.47 -22.95
CA ILE A 68 5.62 -11.05 -23.76
C ILE A 68 5.12 -12.28 -24.55
N ALA A 69 4.20 -13.07 -23.99
CA ALA A 69 3.56 -14.16 -24.73
C ALA A 69 2.66 -13.62 -25.85
N ALA A 70 1.94 -12.53 -25.62
CA ALA A 70 1.15 -11.85 -26.65
C ALA A 70 2.03 -11.28 -27.78
N GLU A 71 3.19 -10.67 -27.47
CA GLU A 71 4.18 -10.21 -28.47
C GLU A 71 4.68 -11.34 -29.36
N LYS A 72 4.97 -12.51 -28.77
CA LYS A 72 5.42 -13.71 -29.52
C LYS A 72 4.33 -14.27 -30.42
N ALA A 73 3.06 -14.23 -29.97
CA ALA A 73 1.91 -14.72 -30.70
C ALA A 73 1.51 -13.81 -31.87
N ASP A 74 1.75 -12.50 -31.75
CA ASP A 74 1.57 -11.51 -32.82
C ASP A 74 2.58 -10.33 -32.64
N PRO A 75 3.74 -10.39 -33.30
CA PRO A 75 4.75 -9.32 -33.24
C PRO A 75 4.29 -7.96 -33.81
N GLY A 76 3.15 -7.94 -34.51
CA GLY A 76 2.52 -6.70 -35.00
C GLY A 76 1.58 -6.03 -34.02
N PHE A 77 1.25 -6.67 -32.89
CA PHE A 77 0.28 -6.20 -31.92
C PHE A 77 0.87 -5.18 -30.94
N ALA A 78 0.70 -3.89 -31.24
CA ALA A 78 1.29 -2.77 -30.48
C ALA A 78 0.92 -2.75 -28.98
N MET A 79 -0.32 -3.15 -28.65
CA MET A 79 -0.79 -3.10 -27.27
C MET A 79 -0.12 -4.11 -26.35
N ALA A 80 0.47 -5.20 -26.89
CA ALA A 80 1.27 -6.13 -26.10
C ALA A 80 2.54 -5.43 -25.54
N TYR A 81 3.22 -4.64 -26.37
CA TYR A 81 4.41 -3.86 -25.97
C TYR A 81 4.05 -2.68 -25.04
N TRP A 82 2.86 -2.08 -25.23
CA TRP A 82 2.29 -1.12 -24.27
C TRP A 82 2.12 -1.78 -22.89
N GLY A 83 1.55 -2.98 -22.88
CA GLY A 83 1.29 -3.71 -21.63
C GLY A 83 2.59 -4.09 -20.91
N GLU A 84 3.60 -4.62 -21.63
CA GLU A 84 4.91 -4.89 -21.05
C GLU A 84 5.55 -3.62 -20.48
N ALA A 85 5.52 -2.50 -21.21
CA ALA A 85 6.04 -1.24 -20.71
C ALA A 85 5.33 -0.79 -19.42
N MET A 86 4.00 -0.95 -19.34
CA MET A 86 3.23 -0.56 -18.14
C MET A 86 3.59 -1.37 -16.91
N THR A 87 4.15 -2.58 -17.04
CA THR A 87 4.62 -3.37 -15.88
C THR A 87 5.85 -2.78 -15.19
N PHE A 88 6.50 -1.78 -15.78
CA PHE A 88 7.62 -1.04 -15.20
C PHE A 88 7.20 0.30 -14.55
N ASN A 89 5.89 0.54 -14.45
CA ASN A 89 5.31 1.69 -13.77
C ASN A 89 4.49 1.24 -12.57
N HIS A 90 4.98 1.49 -11.36
CA HIS A 90 4.33 1.15 -10.10
C HIS A 90 3.82 2.44 -9.41
N PRO A 91 2.71 3.00 -9.86
CA PRO A 91 2.32 4.37 -9.52
C PRO A 91 2.00 4.57 -8.03
N ILE A 92 1.52 3.53 -7.32
CA ILE A 92 1.18 3.63 -5.89
C ILE A 92 2.44 3.73 -5.03
N TRP A 93 3.53 3.06 -5.44
CA TRP A 93 4.85 3.12 -4.78
C TRP A 93 5.75 4.24 -5.30
N ASN A 94 5.23 5.06 -6.21
CA ASN A 94 5.99 6.13 -6.88
C ASN A 94 7.24 5.63 -7.62
N GLU A 95 7.24 4.40 -8.13
CA GLU A 95 8.34 3.76 -8.84
C GLU A 95 8.13 3.76 -10.36
N LEU A 96 9.21 3.93 -11.10
CA LEU A 96 9.21 3.91 -12.57
C LEU A 96 10.60 3.54 -13.10
N ASP A 97 10.72 2.37 -13.72
CA ASP A 97 11.93 2.02 -14.48
C ASP A 97 11.82 2.51 -15.93
N VAL A 98 12.35 3.72 -16.15
CA VAL A 98 12.33 4.37 -17.46
C VAL A 98 13.06 3.55 -18.51
N ARG A 99 14.22 2.96 -18.16
CA ARG A 99 15.03 2.19 -19.12
C ARG A 99 14.37 0.90 -19.56
N ALA A 100 13.80 0.17 -18.62
CA ALA A 100 13.09 -1.06 -18.93
C ALA A 100 11.85 -0.79 -19.78
N GLY A 101 11.04 0.23 -19.47
CA GLY A 101 9.89 0.60 -20.27
C GLY A 101 10.26 1.08 -21.68
N GLN A 102 11.32 1.88 -21.82
CA GLN A 102 11.86 2.24 -23.14
C GLN A 102 12.31 1.03 -23.93
N ALA A 103 12.98 0.06 -23.30
CA ALA A 103 13.43 -1.17 -23.95
C ALA A 103 12.25 -2.02 -24.42
N ALA A 104 11.17 -2.14 -23.64
CA ALA A 104 9.95 -2.82 -24.01
C ALA A 104 9.32 -2.17 -25.27
N LEU A 105 9.12 -0.87 -25.25
CA LEU A 105 8.56 -0.13 -26.39
C LEU A 105 9.45 -0.22 -27.65
N ALA A 106 10.77 -0.22 -27.49
CA ALA A 106 11.72 -0.29 -28.60
C ALA A 106 11.68 -1.62 -29.37
N LYS A 107 11.21 -2.71 -28.73
CA LYS A 107 10.99 -4.00 -29.42
C LYS A 107 9.97 -3.88 -30.57
N PHE A 108 8.92 -3.05 -30.40
CA PHE A 108 7.92 -2.83 -31.43
C PHE A 108 8.45 -1.96 -32.58
N ALA A 109 9.05 -0.81 -32.27
CA ALA A 109 9.82 0.02 -33.21
C ALA A 109 10.73 1.00 -32.44
N PRO A 110 11.85 1.47 -33.06
CA PRO A 110 12.91 2.16 -32.33
C PRO A 110 12.55 3.56 -31.82
N THR A 111 11.60 4.25 -32.46
CA THR A 111 11.20 5.62 -32.06
C THR A 111 9.69 5.73 -31.88
N ALA A 112 9.23 6.70 -31.09
CA ALA A 112 7.83 6.96 -30.85
C ALA A 112 7.06 7.23 -32.16
N GLU A 113 7.66 7.98 -33.10
CA GLU A 113 7.08 8.28 -34.42
C GLU A 113 6.93 7.01 -35.25
N ALA A 114 7.95 6.14 -35.27
CA ALA A 114 7.91 4.88 -35.99
C ALA A 114 6.86 3.94 -35.42
N ARG A 115 6.71 3.89 -34.09
CA ARG A 115 5.66 3.13 -33.42
C ARG A 115 4.27 3.64 -33.79
N ALA A 116 4.04 4.96 -33.69
CA ALA A 116 2.76 5.58 -34.03
C ALA A 116 2.34 5.36 -35.49
N GLN A 117 3.31 5.32 -36.44
CA GLN A 117 3.05 5.06 -37.86
C GLN A 117 2.61 3.62 -38.13
N ARG A 118 2.98 2.65 -37.28
CA ARG A 118 2.60 1.24 -37.42
C ARG A 118 1.19 0.93 -36.89
N ILE A 119 0.57 1.86 -36.16
CA ILE A 119 -0.74 1.65 -35.52
C ILE A 119 -1.81 2.34 -36.35
N ALA A 120 -2.73 1.57 -36.94
CA ALA A 120 -3.84 2.11 -37.72
C ALA A 120 -4.98 2.62 -36.83
N ASP A 121 -5.26 1.92 -35.73
CA ASP A 121 -6.35 2.26 -34.80
C ASP A 121 -6.03 3.55 -34.01
N PRO A 122 -6.86 4.59 -34.09
CA PRO A 122 -6.62 5.86 -33.39
C PRO A 122 -6.70 5.71 -31.86
N ARG A 123 -7.49 4.77 -31.33
CA ARG A 123 -7.59 4.52 -29.89
C ARG A 123 -6.29 3.89 -29.37
N GLU A 124 -5.81 2.81 -30.00
CA GLU A 124 -4.54 2.17 -29.62
C GLU A 124 -3.36 3.15 -29.75
N ARG A 125 -3.38 4.00 -30.80
CA ARG A 125 -2.37 5.06 -30.95
C ARG A 125 -2.41 6.06 -29.80
N ALA A 126 -3.59 6.43 -29.30
CA ALA A 126 -3.72 7.31 -28.15
C ALA A 126 -3.20 6.68 -26.85
N TRP A 127 -3.46 5.38 -26.63
CA TRP A 127 -2.90 4.60 -25.53
C TRP A 127 -1.37 4.57 -25.57
N LEU A 128 -0.80 4.25 -26.73
CA LEU A 128 0.66 4.22 -26.88
C LEU A 128 1.28 5.62 -26.67
N SER A 129 0.67 6.67 -27.23
CA SER A 129 1.15 8.04 -27.05
C SER A 129 1.12 8.48 -25.58
N ALA A 130 0.17 7.99 -24.80
CA ALA A 130 0.12 8.27 -23.35
C ALA A 130 1.28 7.60 -22.61
N VAL A 131 1.56 6.32 -22.86
CA VAL A 131 2.65 5.61 -22.18
C VAL A 131 4.03 6.14 -22.55
N GLU A 132 4.22 6.63 -23.78
CA GLU A 132 5.46 7.31 -24.23
C GLU A 132 5.83 8.50 -23.33
N ILE A 133 4.83 9.17 -22.73
CA ILE A 133 5.06 10.29 -21.81
C ILE A 133 5.74 9.81 -20.53
N LEU A 134 5.30 8.68 -19.96
CA LEU A 134 5.88 8.10 -18.74
C LEU A 134 7.37 7.76 -18.93
N PHE A 135 7.69 7.14 -20.06
CA PHE A 135 9.03 6.66 -20.38
C PHE A 135 9.87 7.64 -21.20
N SER A 136 9.43 8.91 -21.33
CA SER A 136 10.23 9.93 -21.99
C SER A 136 11.39 10.41 -21.13
N ASP A 137 12.47 10.88 -21.76
CA ASP A 137 13.61 11.53 -21.08
C ASP A 137 13.31 13.00 -20.71
N LEU A 138 12.08 13.47 -20.94
CA LEU A 138 11.70 14.87 -20.78
C LEU A 138 11.07 15.16 -19.43
N GLY A 139 11.80 15.87 -18.58
CA GLY A 139 11.30 16.33 -17.28
C GLY A 139 11.51 15.32 -16.15
N SER A 140 11.19 15.75 -14.94
CA SER A 140 11.19 14.93 -13.73
C SER A 140 10.07 13.90 -13.74
N LYS A 141 10.14 12.87 -12.88
CA LYS A 141 9.05 11.89 -12.74
C LYS A 141 7.70 12.57 -12.43
N PRO A 142 7.57 13.50 -11.45
CA PRO A 142 6.31 14.20 -11.18
C PRO A 142 5.73 14.94 -12.40
N GLU A 143 6.60 15.54 -13.23
CA GLU A 143 6.15 16.22 -14.45
C GLU A 143 5.65 15.23 -15.51
N ARG A 144 6.29 14.05 -15.64
CA ARG A 144 5.82 12.99 -16.54
C ARG A 144 4.50 12.41 -16.05
N ASP A 145 4.35 12.12 -14.76
CA ASP A 145 3.12 11.62 -14.16
C ASP A 145 1.95 12.61 -14.37
N ALA A 146 2.18 13.90 -14.16
CA ALA A 146 1.17 14.93 -14.39
C ALA A 146 0.73 15.02 -15.87
N ARG A 147 1.69 14.89 -16.81
CA ARG A 147 1.40 14.87 -18.26
C ARG A 147 0.68 13.58 -18.65
N TYR A 148 1.10 12.43 -18.12
CA TYR A 148 0.42 11.15 -18.33
C TYR A 148 -1.03 11.20 -17.82
N ALA A 149 -1.26 11.70 -16.61
CA ALA A 149 -2.62 11.87 -16.08
C ALA A 149 -3.47 12.80 -16.97
N THR A 150 -2.85 13.82 -17.58
CA THR A 150 -3.55 14.71 -18.55
C THR A 150 -3.90 13.97 -19.83
N ALA A 151 -2.99 13.15 -20.38
CA ALA A 151 -3.24 12.34 -21.57
C ALA A 151 -4.33 11.29 -21.30
N MET A 152 -4.28 10.59 -20.16
CA MET A 152 -5.33 9.63 -19.76
C MET A 152 -6.69 10.31 -19.55
N LYS A 153 -6.73 11.53 -19.01
CA LYS A 153 -7.96 12.32 -18.93
C LYS A 153 -8.54 12.64 -20.31
N GLN A 154 -7.70 12.97 -21.28
CA GLN A 154 -8.14 13.21 -22.66
C GLN A 154 -8.69 11.93 -23.29
N LEU A 155 -8.00 10.82 -23.10
CA LEU A 155 -8.41 9.50 -23.61
C LEU A 155 -9.74 9.07 -22.97
N SER A 156 -9.90 9.18 -21.66
CA SER A 156 -11.15 8.85 -20.98
C SER A 156 -12.34 9.72 -21.40
N ARG A 157 -12.10 10.96 -21.82
CA ARG A 157 -13.13 11.84 -22.39
C ARG A 157 -13.47 11.51 -23.84
N ALA A 158 -12.48 11.10 -24.63
CA ALA A 158 -12.68 10.68 -26.01
C ALA A 158 -13.45 9.34 -26.10
N TYR A 159 -13.27 8.48 -25.10
CA TYR A 159 -13.91 7.16 -25.03
C TYR A 159 -14.63 6.99 -23.67
N PRO A 160 -15.76 7.67 -23.43
CA PRO A 160 -16.40 7.71 -22.11
C PRO A 160 -16.98 6.36 -21.66
N GLU A 161 -17.30 5.46 -22.60
CA GLU A 161 -17.80 4.11 -22.33
C GLU A 161 -16.68 3.06 -22.20
N ASP A 162 -15.43 3.48 -22.36
CA ASP A 162 -14.27 2.60 -22.22
C ASP A 162 -13.86 2.53 -20.74
N ASP A 163 -14.19 1.41 -20.10
CA ASP A 163 -13.89 1.18 -18.67
C ASP A 163 -12.39 1.25 -18.39
N GLU A 164 -11.57 0.75 -19.31
CA GLU A 164 -10.11 0.77 -19.16
C GLU A 164 -9.55 2.19 -19.20
N ALA A 165 -10.02 3.02 -20.13
CA ALA A 165 -9.64 4.42 -20.21
C ALA A 165 -10.01 5.18 -18.93
N GLN A 166 -11.16 4.88 -18.33
CA GLN A 166 -11.57 5.43 -17.04
C GLN A 166 -10.66 4.97 -15.91
N LEU A 167 -10.37 3.66 -15.83
CA LEU A 167 -9.58 3.08 -14.74
C LEU A 167 -8.12 3.49 -14.78
N PHE A 168 -7.49 3.48 -15.96
CA PHE A 168 -6.10 3.97 -16.08
C PHE A 168 -6.01 5.48 -15.84
N TYR A 169 -7.07 6.26 -16.11
CA TYR A 169 -7.12 7.64 -15.65
C TYR A 169 -7.23 7.74 -14.12
N ALA A 170 -8.05 6.92 -13.48
CA ALA A 170 -8.13 6.86 -12.01
C ALA A 170 -6.76 6.48 -11.39
N LEU A 171 -6.08 5.47 -11.94
CA LEU A 171 -4.76 5.06 -11.50
C LEU A 171 -3.71 6.17 -11.71
N ALA A 172 -3.76 6.88 -12.84
CA ALA A 172 -2.88 8.01 -13.12
C ALA A 172 -3.08 9.18 -12.14
N LEU A 173 -4.31 9.38 -11.64
CA LEU A 173 -4.59 10.35 -10.58
C LEU A 173 -3.95 9.94 -9.25
N LEU A 174 -4.01 8.66 -8.88
CA LEU A 174 -3.37 8.14 -7.67
C LEU A 174 -1.84 8.27 -7.76
N GLY A 175 -1.25 7.89 -8.88
CA GLY A 175 0.20 7.95 -9.09
C GLY A 175 0.78 9.37 -9.20
N LYS A 176 -0.05 10.37 -9.56
CA LYS A 176 0.38 11.78 -9.65
C LYS A 176 0.68 12.42 -8.29
N SER A 177 0.34 11.79 -7.20
CA SER A 177 0.35 12.39 -5.85
C SER A 177 1.73 12.52 -5.21
N ASP A 178 2.81 12.17 -5.88
CA ASP A 178 4.20 12.26 -5.39
C ASP A 178 4.42 11.63 -4.00
N GLY A 179 3.71 10.54 -3.70
CA GLY A 179 3.75 9.89 -2.39
C GLY A 179 3.00 10.64 -1.28
N VAL A 180 2.44 11.81 -1.57
CA VAL A 180 1.61 12.57 -0.63
C VAL A 180 0.13 12.38 -0.98
N ARG A 181 -0.65 11.88 -0.02
CA ARG A 181 -2.08 11.68 -0.21
C ARG A 181 -2.82 13.02 -0.37
N ASP A 182 -3.13 13.40 -1.61
CA ASP A 182 -4.04 14.52 -1.91
C ASP A 182 -5.49 14.02 -1.90
N ILE A 183 -6.20 14.22 -0.80
CA ILE A 183 -7.56 13.70 -0.60
C ILE A 183 -8.53 14.10 -1.74
N PRO A 184 -8.60 15.35 -2.23
CA PRO A 184 -9.47 15.71 -3.36
C PRO A 184 -9.18 14.87 -4.63
N THR A 185 -7.91 14.66 -4.97
CA THR A 185 -7.50 13.83 -6.12
C THR A 185 -7.84 12.35 -5.91
N TYR A 186 -7.61 11.83 -4.71
CA TYR A 186 -7.97 10.46 -4.34
C TYR A 186 -9.48 10.23 -4.42
N LEU A 187 -10.30 11.15 -3.91
CA LEU A 187 -11.77 11.05 -4.02
C LEU A 187 -12.26 11.15 -5.47
N GLN A 188 -11.56 11.89 -6.33
CA GLN A 188 -11.86 11.90 -7.77
C GLN A 188 -11.58 10.52 -8.40
N ALA A 189 -10.44 9.90 -8.09
CA ALA A 189 -10.11 8.55 -8.53
C ALA A 189 -11.12 7.53 -8.01
N ALA A 190 -11.52 7.63 -6.73
CA ALA A 190 -12.55 6.79 -6.13
C ALA A 190 -13.89 6.88 -6.87
N ALA A 191 -14.32 8.09 -7.22
CA ALA A 191 -15.59 8.30 -7.94
C ALA A 191 -15.58 7.62 -9.32
N ILE A 192 -14.46 7.70 -10.05
CA ILE A 192 -14.28 7.04 -11.35
C ILE A 192 -14.30 5.52 -11.19
N ALA A 193 -13.46 4.97 -10.30
CA ALA A 193 -13.37 3.53 -10.08
C ALA A 193 -14.71 2.94 -9.60
N LYS A 194 -15.41 3.62 -8.68
CA LYS A 194 -16.76 3.26 -8.23
C LYS A 194 -17.77 3.23 -9.37
N ALA A 195 -17.72 4.20 -10.28
CA ALA A 195 -18.64 4.25 -11.43
C ALA A 195 -18.42 3.03 -12.34
N VAL A 196 -17.17 2.66 -12.60
CA VAL A 196 -16.85 1.43 -13.36
C VAL A 196 -17.30 0.20 -12.59
N PHE A 197 -16.99 0.07 -11.30
CA PHE A 197 -17.43 -1.06 -10.47
C PHE A 197 -18.95 -1.24 -10.46
N THR A 198 -19.70 -0.14 -10.51
CA THR A 198 -21.17 -0.21 -10.51
C THR A 198 -21.73 -0.86 -11.79
N ARG A 199 -21.10 -0.63 -12.95
CA ARG A 199 -21.53 -1.22 -14.22
C ARG A 199 -20.85 -2.54 -14.57
N ASN A 200 -19.65 -2.77 -14.04
CA ASN A 200 -18.91 -4.03 -14.16
C ASN A 200 -18.36 -4.47 -12.79
N PRO A 201 -19.18 -5.13 -11.94
CA PRO A 201 -18.79 -5.53 -10.59
C PRO A 201 -17.68 -6.59 -10.54
N ASP A 202 -17.42 -7.30 -11.64
CA ASP A 202 -16.38 -8.33 -11.74
C ASP A 202 -15.06 -7.78 -12.29
N HIS A 203 -14.94 -6.46 -12.46
CA HIS A 203 -13.72 -5.82 -12.92
C HIS A 203 -12.72 -5.63 -11.76
N PRO A 204 -11.55 -6.32 -11.77
CA PRO A 204 -10.63 -6.29 -10.65
C PRO A 204 -10.03 -4.89 -10.42
N GLY A 205 -9.62 -4.18 -11.48
CA GLY A 205 -9.08 -2.83 -11.38
C GLY A 205 -10.06 -1.82 -10.81
N ALA A 206 -11.36 -1.98 -11.08
CA ALA A 206 -12.37 -1.09 -10.52
C ALA A 206 -12.48 -1.21 -8.99
N ALA A 207 -12.50 -2.44 -8.48
CA ALA A 207 -12.49 -2.69 -7.04
C ALA A 207 -11.16 -2.25 -6.40
N HIS A 208 -10.03 -2.61 -7.01
CA HIS A 208 -8.69 -2.38 -6.50
C HIS A 208 -8.37 -0.88 -6.37
N TYR A 209 -8.59 -0.11 -7.44
CA TYR A 209 -8.30 1.34 -7.44
C TYR A 209 -9.26 2.12 -6.53
N TRP A 210 -10.50 1.64 -6.37
CA TRP A 210 -11.42 2.22 -5.39
C TRP A 210 -10.94 1.99 -3.97
N ILE A 211 -10.38 0.81 -3.63
CA ILE A 211 -9.75 0.53 -2.34
C ILE A 211 -8.60 1.51 -2.10
N HIS A 212 -7.61 1.58 -3.00
CA HIS A 212 -6.47 2.51 -2.84
C HIS A 212 -6.89 3.97 -2.66
N ALA A 213 -7.93 4.38 -3.40
CA ALA A 213 -8.40 5.76 -3.34
C ALA A 213 -9.08 6.12 -2.01
N MET A 214 -9.62 5.12 -1.29
CA MET A 214 -10.38 5.31 -0.04
C MET A 214 -9.67 4.77 1.21
N ASP A 215 -8.41 4.37 1.07
CA ASP A 215 -7.63 3.74 2.13
C ASP A 215 -7.15 4.75 3.17
N ASP A 216 -8.08 5.27 3.94
CA ASP A 216 -7.85 6.09 5.13
C ASP A 216 -9.04 6.00 6.10
N PRO A 217 -8.82 6.28 7.40
CA PRO A 217 -9.85 6.12 8.43
C PRO A 217 -11.15 6.89 8.20
N GLN A 218 -11.09 8.01 7.47
CA GLN A 218 -12.26 8.88 7.25
C GLN A 218 -13.12 8.39 6.08
N HIS A 219 -12.52 7.74 5.07
CA HIS A 219 -13.17 7.41 3.81
C HIS A 219 -13.35 5.91 3.58
N ALA A 220 -12.60 5.05 4.28
CA ALA A 220 -12.57 3.59 4.06
C ALA A 220 -13.94 2.91 4.04
N ALA A 221 -14.89 3.38 4.87
CA ALA A 221 -16.25 2.83 4.88
C ALA A 221 -16.93 2.89 3.50
N GLY A 222 -16.59 3.88 2.66
CA GLY A 222 -17.12 4.05 1.32
C GLY A 222 -16.65 2.98 0.32
N ALA A 223 -15.53 2.28 0.59
CA ALA A 223 -15.00 1.22 -0.27
C ALA A 223 -15.15 -0.20 0.31
N LEU A 224 -15.88 -0.36 1.42
CA LEU A 224 -16.05 -1.67 2.08
C LEU A 224 -16.66 -2.73 1.14
N VAL A 225 -17.55 -2.32 0.23
CA VAL A 225 -18.15 -3.22 -0.76
C VAL A 225 -17.09 -3.72 -1.75
N ALA A 226 -16.18 -2.86 -2.20
CA ALA A 226 -15.08 -3.23 -3.09
C ALA A 226 -14.10 -4.18 -2.39
N ALA A 227 -13.72 -3.91 -1.13
CA ALA A 227 -12.86 -4.78 -0.33
C ALA A 227 -13.47 -6.18 -0.15
N ARG A 228 -14.77 -6.30 0.07
CA ARG A 228 -15.45 -7.60 0.19
C ARG A 228 -15.65 -8.33 -1.14
N ALA A 229 -15.52 -7.62 -2.25
CA ALA A 229 -15.66 -8.18 -3.59
C ALA A 229 -14.32 -8.65 -4.19
N LEU A 230 -13.24 -7.88 -4.02
CA LEU A 230 -11.97 -8.07 -4.74
C LEU A 230 -11.38 -9.48 -4.55
N SER A 231 -11.36 -10.00 -3.32
CA SER A 231 -10.86 -11.36 -3.06
C SER A 231 -11.64 -12.47 -3.79
N LYS A 232 -12.92 -12.22 -4.10
CA LYS A 232 -13.79 -13.14 -4.84
C LYS A 232 -13.66 -12.98 -6.34
N ILE A 233 -13.43 -11.75 -6.81
CA ILE A 233 -13.20 -11.41 -8.21
C ILE A 233 -11.88 -12.05 -8.67
N ALA A 234 -10.82 -11.90 -7.88
CA ALA A 234 -9.47 -12.33 -8.22
C ALA A 234 -8.84 -13.27 -7.15
N PRO A 235 -9.42 -14.49 -6.95
CA PRO A 235 -8.95 -15.41 -5.92
C PRO A 235 -7.55 -15.99 -6.19
N ARG A 236 -7.00 -15.83 -7.40
CA ARG A 236 -5.67 -16.31 -7.77
C ARG A 236 -4.57 -15.26 -7.69
N ALA A 237 -4.90 -14.01 -7.39
CA ALA A 237 -3.96 -12.92 -7.22
C ALA A 237 -3.66 -12.69 -5.74
N ALA A 238 -2.42 -12.88 -5.33
CA ALA A 238 -2.00 -12.74 -3.94
C ALA A 238 -2.19 -11.30 -3.45
N HIS A 239 -1.82 -10.33 -4.28
CA HIS A 239 -2.00 -8.92 -3.97
C HIS A 239 -3.48 -8.56 -3.79
N ALA A 240 -4.39 -9.12 -4.60
CA ALA A 240 -5.83 -8.88 -4.45
C ALA A 240 -6.39 -9.36 -3.10
N GLN A 241 -5.89 -10.50 -2.59
CA GLN A 241 -6.27 -11.01 -1.28
C GLN A 241 -5.83 -10.05 -0.18
N HIS A 242 -4.56 -9.61 -0.22
CA HIS A 242 -4.00 -8.64 0.71
C HIS A 242 -4.74 -7.28 0.65
N MET A 243 -5.03 -6.76 -0.54
CA MET A 243 -5.62 -5.43 -0.74
C MET A 243 -6.95 -5.23 -0.03
N CYS A 244 -7.72 -6.29 0.19
CA CYS A 244 -8.93 -6.22 0.98
C CYS A 244 -8.65 -5.73 2.41
N SER A 245 -7.49 -6.10 2.96
CA SER A 245 -7.09 -5.75 4.34
C SER A 245 -6.84 -4.25 4.54
N HIS A 246 -6.55 -3.47 3.49
CA HIS A 246 -6.39 -2.02 3.59
C HIS A 246 -7.63 -1.34 4.18
N ILE A 247 -8.78 -1.62 3.60
CA ILE A 247 -10.06 -1.08 4.10
C ILE A 247 -10.42 -1.68 5.46
N PHE A 248 -10.16 -2.97 5.67
CA PHE A 248 -10.45 -3.62 6.94
C PHE A 248 -9.60 -3.03 8.07
N LEU A 249 -8.31 -2.79 7.85
CA LEU A 249 -7.42 -2.18 8.83
C LEU A 249 -7.84 -0.73 9.12
N ALA A 250 -8.09 0.07 8.09
CA ALA A 250 -8.55 1.45 8.25
C ALA A 250 -9.89 1.56 9.02
N LEU A 251 -10.67 0.47 9.10
CA LEU A 251 -11.91 0.37 9.88
C LEU A 251 -11.74 -0.40 11.21
N GLY A 252 -10.54 -0.92 11.49
CA GLY A 252 -10.27 -1.75 12.66
C GLY A 252 -11.09 -3.05 12.68
N MET A 253 -11.19 -3.72 11.53
CA MET A 253 -11.86 -5.00 11.33
C MET A 253 -10.82 -6.12 11.37
N TRP A 254 -10.31 -6.40 12.58
CA TRP A 254 -9.08 -7.19 12.76
C TRP A 254 -9.21 -8.66 12.34
N ASP A 255 -10.40 -9.27 12.48
CA ASP A 255 -10.65 -10.64 12.00
C ASP A 255 -10.48 -10.70 10.48
N GLU A 256 -11.03 -9.74 9.76
CA GLU A 256 -10.95 -9.64 8.30
C GLU A 256 -9.52 -9.28 7.83
N VAL A 257 -8.78 -8.46 8.58
CA VAL A 257 -7.36 -8.17 8.30
C VAL A 257 -6.54 -9.46 8.33
N VAL A 258 -6.69 -10.26 9.38
CA VAL A 258 -5.98 -11.54 9.52
C VAL A 258 -6.37 -12.50 8.41
N GLN A 259 -7.67 -12.65 8.12
CA GLN A 259 -8.14 -13.58 7.08
C GLN A 259 -7.66 -13.19 5.68
N ALA A 260 -7.66 -11.90 5.33
CA ALA A 260 -7.20 -11.42 4.04
C ALA A 260 -5.70 -11.72 3.83
N ASN A 261 -4.87 -11.48 4.85
CA ASN A 261 -3.43 -11.72 4.75
C ASN A 261 -3.05 -13.22 4.79
N LEU A 262 -3.80 -14.06 5.53
CA LEU A 262 -3.67 -15.52 5.43
C LEU A 262 -4.05 -16.04 4.04
N ALA A 263 -5.06 -15.47 3.41
CA ALA A 263 -5.43 -15.81 2.04
C ALA A 263 -4.34 -15.40 1.05
N ALA A 264 -3.75 -14.21 1.21
CA ALA A 264 -2.62 -13.74 0.41
C ALA A 264 -1.40 -14.67 0.56
N ASP A 265 -1.01 -15.01 1.78
CA ASP A 265 0.07 -15.97 2.07
C ASP A 265 -0.18 -17.33 1.40
N THR A 266 -1.41 -17.83 1.47
CA THR A 266 -1.79 -19.10 0.83
C THR A 266 -1.59 -19.05 -0.69
N VAL A 267 -2.03 -17.97 -1.35
CA VAL A 267 -1.89 -17.81 -2.82
C VAL A 267 -0.42 -17.67 -3.20
N MET A 268 0.34 -16.81 -2.51
CA MET A 268 1.79 -16.64 -2.75
C MET A 268 2.54 -17.96 -2.65
N ASN A 269 2.26 -18.75 -1.63
CA ASN A 269 2.96 -20.03 -1.42
C ASN A 269 2.50 -21.12 -2.40
N GLN A 270 1.26 -21.08 -2.92
CA GLN A 270 0.83 -21.93 -4.03
C GLN A 270 1.56 -21.55 -5.33
N GLN A 271 1.73 -20.25 -5.61
CA GLN A 271 2.49 -19.77 -6.77
C GLN A 271 3.97 -20.15 -6.66
N ALA A 272 4.60 -19.93 -5.50
CA ALA A 272 5.98 -20.33 -5.25
C ALA A 272 6.18 -21.84 -5.46
N ALA A 273 5.30 -22.67 -4.90
CA ALA A 273 5.35 -24.12 -5.09
C ALA A 273 5.19 -24.55 -6.56
N ALA A 274 4.29 -23.91 -7.32
CA ALA A 274 4.11 -24.15 -8.75
C ALA A 274 5.34 -23.75 -9.57
N ALA A 275 6.05 -22.68 -9.14
CA ALA A 275 7.31 -22.25 -9.75
C ALA A 275 8.54 -23.06 -9.29
N GLY A 276 8.39 -23.96 -8.32
CA GLY A 276 9.49 -24.72 -7.73
C GLY A 276 10.45 -23.86 -6.89
N THR A 277 9.96 -22.72 -6.35
CA THR A 277 10.72 -21.81 -5.48
C THR A 277 10.37 -22.04 -4.00
N PRO A 278 11.25 -21.62 -3.05
CA PRO A 278 10.95 -21.71 -1.62
C PRO A 278 9.69 -20.93 -1.24
N ALA A 279 9.06 -21.35 -0.14
CA ALA A 279 7.94 -20.63 0.45
C ALA A 279 8.37 -19.22 0.89
N ILE A 280 7.47 -18.24 0.65
CA ILE A 280 7.65 -16.84 1.05
C ILE A 280 7.09 -16.69 2.47
N ARG A 281 7.87 -16.12 3.37
CA ARG A 281 7.53 -15.95 4.79
C ARG A 281 7.76 -14.55 5.32
N CYS A 282 8.26 -13.67 4.48
CA CYS A 282 8.56 -12.28 4.75
C CYS A 282 7.86 -11.37 3.75
N GLY A 283 7.69 -10.12 4.13
CA GLY A 283 7.19 -9.07 3.24
C GLY A 283 5.92 -8.39 3.76
N HIS A 284 5.39 -7.51 2.94
CA HIS A 284 4.33 -6.57 3.27
C HIS A 284 3.07 -7.22 3.89
N SER A 285 2.53 -8.27 3.27
CA SER A 285 1.34 -8.96 3.79
C SER A 285 1.58 -9.69 5.12
N HIS A 286 2.81 -10.16 5.36
CA HIS A 286 3.18 -10.80 6.63
C HIS A 286 3.27 -9.78 7.77
N TYR A 287 3.78 -8.58 7.52
CA TYR A 287 3.76 -7.49 8.49
C TYR A 287 2.33 -7.09 8.88
N TRP A 288 1.41 -7.06 7.92
CA TRP A 288 -0.01 -6.78 8.21
C TRP A 288 -0.70 -7.93 8.96
N LEU A 289 -0.32 -9.17 8.67
CA LEU A 289 -0.80 -10.35 9.37
C LEU A 289 -0.35 -10.33 10.84
N GLU A 290 0.93 -10.06 11.07
CA GLU A 290 1.49 -9.88 12.40
C GLU A 290 0.76 -8.79 13.16
N TYR A 291 0.60 -7.60 12.57
CA TYR A 291 -0.12 -6.48 13.18
C TYR A 291 -1.57 -6.83 13.52
N GLY A 292 -2.27 -7.52 12.61
CA GLY A 292 -3.62 -8.01 12.89
C GLY A 292 -3.70 -8.96 14.08
N TYR A 293 -2.69 -9.83 14.24
CA TYR A 293 -2.60 -10.72 15.41
C TYR A 293 -2.31 -9.94 16.70
N LEU A 294 -1.40 -8.95 16.65
CA LEU A 294 -1.10 -8.09 17.81
C LEU A 294 -2.35 -7.34 18.28
N GLU A 295 -3.10 -6.76 17.36
CA GLU A 295 -4.36 -6.08 17.68
C GLU A 295 -5.41 -7.02 18.29
N GLN A 296 -5.40 -8.30 17.91
CA GLN A 296 -6.27 -9.31 18.53
C GLN A 296 -5.75 -9.84 19.88
N GLY A 297 -4.56 -9.40 20.34
CA GLY A 297 -3.89 -9.96 21.53
C GLY A 297 -3.39 -11.38 21.33
N ARG A 298 -3.24 -11.86 20.08
CA ARG A 298 -2.74 -13.17 19.69
C ARG A 298 -1.21 -13.13 19.49
N VAL A 299 -0.52 -12.86 20.58
CA VAL A 299 0.93 -12.57 20.59
C VAL A 299 1.76 -13.78 20.14
N ASP A 300 1.37 -14.99 20.53
CA ASP A 300 2.07 -16.22 20.10
C ASP A 300 1.98 -16.43 18.59
N ALA A 301 0.83 -16.10 17.96
CA ALA A 301 0.66 -16.15 16.52
C ALA A 301 1.50 -15.08 15.82
N ALA A 302 1.51 -13.85 16.32
CA ALA A 302 2.35 -12.77 15.82
C ALA A 302 3.84 -13.16 15.88
N LYS A 303 4.31 -13.65 17.03
CA LYS A 303 5.68 -14.12 17.23
C LYS A 303 6.07 -15.20 16.21
N SER A 304 5.16 -16.11 15.90
CA SER A 304 5.41 -17.18 14.92
C SER A 304 5.63 -16.63 13.50
N VAL A 305 4.90 -15.60 13.11
CA VAL A 305 5.08 -14.92 11.80
C VAL A 305 6.43 -14.22 11.75
N VAL A 306 6.81 -13.48 12.80
CA VAL A 306 8.12 -12.80 12.89
C VAL A 306 9.26 -13.82 12.88
N ALA A 307 9.12 -14.96 13.59
CA ALA A 307 10.13 -16.02 13.62
C ALA A 307 10.36 -16.64 12.23
N ALA A 308 9.28 -16.89 11.48
CA ALA A 308 9.37 -17.42 10.13
C ALA A 308 10.06 -16.43 9.16
N CYS A 309 9.73 -15.13 9.28
CA CYS A 309 10.39 -14.07 8.52
C CYS A 309 11.89 -13.96 8.89
N ARG A 310 12.26 -14.09 10.17
CA ARG A 310 13.65 -14.10 10.59
C ARG A 310 14.46 -15.24 9.92
N GLU A 311 13.91 -16.44 9.84
CA GLU A 311 14.55 -17.56 9.17
C GLU A 311 14.87 -17.22 7.70
N GLU A 312 13.92 -16.63 6.98
CA GLU A 312 14.11 -16.18 5.59
C GLU A 312 15.16 -15.05 5.51
N ALA A 313 15.08 -14.06 6.39
CA ALA A 313 16.04 -12.96 6.45
C ALA A 313 17.48 -13.43 6.71
N MET A 314 17.66 -14.42 7.55
CA MET A 314 18.98 -15.01 7.81
C MET A 314 19.53 -15.81 6.61
N GLN A 315 18.66 -16.39 5.78
CA GLN A 315 19.07 -17.14 4.59
C GLN A 315 19.43 -16.22 3.42
N HIS A 316 18.69 -15.13 3.23
CA HIS A 316 18.82 -14.26 2.06
C HIS A 316 19.61 -12.97 2.33
N GLY A 317 19.78 -12.57 3.61
CA GLY A 317 20.48 -11.34 3.99
C GLY A 317 19.83 -10.10 3.36
N MET A 318 20.66 -9.06 3.13
CA MET A 318 20.27 -7.82 2.44
C MET A 318 20.33 -7.91 0.90
N ALA A 319 20.39 -9.12 0.33
CA ALA A 319 20.38 -9.26 -1.12
C ALA A 319 19.06 -8.67 -1.66
N PRO A 320 19.12 -7.65 -2.54
CA PRO A 320 17.91 -7.15 -3.18
C PRO A 320 17.27 -8.29 -3.97
N LYS A 321 15.96 -8.42 -3.90
CA LYS A 321 15.22 -9.21 -4.89
C LYS A 321 15.65 -8.69 -6.28
N ALA A 322 15.71 -9.54 -7.28
CA ALA A 322 16.38 -9.36 -8.58
C ALA A 322 15.99 -8.13 -9.43
N ARG A 323 15.22 -7.20 -8.89
CA ARG A 323 14.96 -5.89 -9.46
C ARG A 323 15.68 -4.85 -8.59
N ASP A 324 16.58 -4.09 -9.20
CA ASP A 324 17.31 -2.95 -8.63
C ASP A 324 16.40 -1.76 -8.25
N ILE A 325 15.24 -2.05 -7.71
CA ILE A 325 14.38 -1.04 -7.13
C ILE A 325 14.88 -0.84 -5.71
N VAL A 326 15.27 0.37 -5.42
CA VAL A 326 15.83 0.84 -4.15
C VAL A 326 14.71 0.94 -3.11
N ASP A 327 13.89 -0.11 -2.98
CA ASP A 327 13.01 -0.24 -1.84
C ASP A 327 13.68 -1.17 -0.82
N PRO A 328 14.26 -0.61 0.27
CA PRO A 328 14.78 -1.43 1.34
C PRO A 328 13.70 -2.29 2.01
N ASP A 329 12.42 -1.95 1.84
CA ASP A 329 11.29 -2.68 2.43
C ASP A 329 11.03 -4.04 1.76
N ASP A 330 11.52 -4.24 0.53
CA ASP A 330 11.45 -5.53 -0.18
C ASP A 330 12.50 -6.57 0.26
N ALA A 331 13.50 -6.18 1.02
CA ALA A 331 14.47 -7.13 1.54
C ALA A 331 13.88 -7.87 2.76
N ALA A 332 14.04 -9.19 2.82
CA ALA A 332 13.60 -10.00 3.96
C ALA A 332 14.12 -9.47 5.31
N VAL A 333 15.35 -8.93 5.33
CA VAL A 333 15.94 -8.30 6.51
C VAL A 333 15.17 -7.04 6.93
N SER A 334 14.79 -6.17 6.00
CA SER A 334 14.03 -4.95 6.30
C SER A 334 12.64 -5.29 6.84
N SER A 335 11.95 -6.23 6.18
CA SER A 335 10.65 -6.75 6.65
C SER A 335 10.74 -7.36 8.05
N PHE A 336 11.77 -8.17 8.32
CA PHE A 336 11.99 -8.73 9.65
C PHE A 336 12.21 -7.64 10.71
N VAL A 337 13.02 -6.63 10.40
CA VAL A 337 13.31 -5.52 11.34
C VAL A 337 12.05 -4.73 11.64
N GLU A 338 11.23 -4.44 10.63
CA GLU A 338 9.96 -3.73 10.80
C GLU A 338 8.98 -4.54 11.67
N MET A 339 8.80 -5.82 11.37
CA MET A 339 7.95 -6.72 12.15
C MET A 339 8.46 -6.86 13.59
N ARG A 340 9.76 -7.09 13.78
CA ARG A 340 10.35 -7.14 15.12
C ARG A 340 10.14 -5.83 15.90
N ALA A 341 10.30 -4.69 15.23
CA ALA A 341 10.10 -3.39 15.86
C ALA A 341 8.65 -3.22 16.32
N ARG A 342 7.69 -3.56 15.48
CA ARG A 342 6.26 -3.55 15.80
C ARG A 342 5.96 -4.45 17.00
N TYR A 343 6.42 -5.70 16.95
CA TYR A 343 6.23 -6.67 18.03
C TYR A 343 6.74 -6.15 19.36
N LEU A 344 8.00 -5.69 19.42
CA LEU A 344 8.61 -5.18 20.65
C LEU A 344 7.93 -3.94 21.22
N VAL A 345 7.43 -3.07 20.35
CA VAL A 345 6.72 -1.85 20.79
C VAL A 345 5.33 -2.17 21.33
N ASP A 346 4.59 -3.05 20.66
CA ASP A 346 3.21 -3.37 21.04
C ASP A 346 3.11 -4.41 22.17
N THR A 347 4.18 -5.20 22.39
CA THR A 347 4.25 -6.16 23.52
C THR A 347 5.21 -5.75 24.62
N ALA A 348 5.66 -4.51 24.62
CA ALA A 348 6.69 -3.99 25.52
C ALA A 348 6.56 -4.34 27.01
N PRO A 349 5.35 -4.52 27.60
CA PRO A 349 5.24 -4.96 28.99
C PRO A 349 5.74 -6.40 29.26
N SER A 350 5.90 -7.23 28.23
CA SER A 350 6.32 -8.62 28.35
C SER A 350 7.82 -8.77 28.22
N GLN A 351 8.44 -9.67 29.00
CA GLN A 351 9.80 -10.13 28.71
C GLN A 351 9.74 -11.15 27.56
N ASP A 352 10.49 -10.88 26.48
CA ASP A 352 10.53 -11.76 25.32
C ASP A 352 11.94 -11.91 24.77
N GLU A 353 12.30 -13.12 24.37
CA GLU A 353 13.60 -13.44 23.73
C GLU A 353 13.80 -12.72 22.39
N MET A 354 12.71 -12.25 21.76
CA MET A 354 12.78 -11.49 20.50
C MET A 354 13.60 -10.20 20.65
N ALA A 355 13.71 -9.65 21.86
CA ALA A 355 14.60 -8.53 22.15
C ALA A 355 16.06 -8.83 21.82
N GLU A 356 16.47 -10.10 21.93
CA GLU A 356 17.84 -10.57 21.64
C GLU A 356 18.04 -10.98 20.18
N TRP A 357 16.98 -11.05 19.37
CA TRP A 357 17.11 -11.48 17.98
C TRP A 357 17.80 -10.41 17.15
N LYS A 358 18.84 -10.81 16.42
CA LYS A 358 19.64 -9.92 15.56
C LYS A 358 19.70 -10.47 14.15
N VAL A 359 19.86 -9.56 13.20
CA VAL A 359 20.18 -9.84 11.80
C VAL A 359 21.24 -8.85 11.33
N ASP A 360 21.96 -9.19 10.28
CA ASP A 360 22.87 -8.24 9.64
C ASP A 360 22.09 -7.31 8.72
N MET A 361 22.00 -6.05 9.10
CA MET A 361 21.31 -5.00 8.35
C MET A 361 22.23 -4.31 7.32
N GLY A 362 23.48 -4.73 7.17
CA GLY A 362 24.42 -4.13 6.22
C GLY A 362 24.48 -2.60 6.32
N GLY A 363 24.21 -1.92 5.19
CA GLY A 363 24.15 -0.46 5.08
C GLY A 363 22.77 0.17 5.26
N ALA A 364 21.71 -0.60 5.57
CA ALA A 364 20.32 -0.13 5.65
C ALA A 364 20.11 0.81 6.85
N LEU A 365 20.20 2.12 6.62
CA LEU A 365 20.11 3.13 7.69
C LEU A 365 18.75 3.13 8.36
N MET A 366 17.66 3.03 7.59
CA MET A 366 16.30 3.07 8.13
C MET A 366 16.02 1.84 9.00
N SER A 367 16.42 0.63 8.55
CA SER A 367 16.33 -0.58 9.36
C SER A 367 17.12 -0.47 10.66
N LYS A 368 18.33 0.13 10.64
CA LYS A 368 19.11 0.38 11.86
C LYS A 368 18.40 1.35 12.82
N ILE A 369 17.75 2.37 12.30
CA ILE A 369 16.98 3.33 13.11
C ILE A 369 15.79 2.62 13.77
N ASN A 370 15.01 1.85 13.00
CA ASN A 370 13.86 1.12 13.53
C ASN A 370 14.26 0.07 14.59
N ASP A 371 15.29 -0.73 14.31
CA ASP A 371 15.81 -1.72 15.27
C ASP A 371 16.33 -1.05 16.56
N THR A 372 17.06 0.06 16.43
CA THR A 372 17.58 0.83 17.56
C THR A 372 16.46 1.44 18.38
N PHE A 373 15.45 2.04 17.72
CA PHE A 373 14.27 2.59 18.39
C PHE A 373 13.54 1.53 19.19
N ALA A 374 13.18 0.41 18.55
CA ALA A 374 12.42 -0.66 19.19
C ALA A 374 13.18 -1.30 20.37
N THR A 375 14.47 -1.56 20.19
CA THR A 375 15.35 -2.09 21.25
C THR A 375 15.43 -1.12 22.43
N GLY A 376 15.63 0.17 22.17
CA GLY A 376 15.67 1.20 23.20
C GLY A 376 14.33 1.40 23.89
N PHE A 377 13.23 1.38 23.16
CA PHE A 377 11.89 1.49 23.69
C PHE A 377 11.56 0.32 24.62
N PHE A 378 11.80 -0.91 24.16
CA PHE A 378 11.62 -2.12 24.97
C PHE A 378 12.47 -2.09 26.25
N ALA A 379 13.76 -1.74 26.14
CA ALA A 379 14.66 -1.62 27.28
C ALA A 379 14.16 -0.57 28.32
N ALA A 380 13.69 0.57 27.86
CA ALA A 380 13.16 1.62 28.75
C ALA A 380 11.89 1.16 29.49
N GLN A 381 11.00 0.40 28.83
CA GLN A 381 9.81 -0.18 29.47
C GLN A 381 10.17 -1.18 30.58
N HIS A 382 11.28 -1.91 30.40
CA HIS A 382 11.82 -2.87 31.40
C HIS A 382 12.79 -2.23 32.40
N ARG A 383 12.96 -0.89 32.38
CA ARG A 383 13.89 -0.14 33.21
C ARG A 383 15.37 -0.49 33.01
N ASP A 384 15.72 -1.11 31.88
CA ASP A 384 17.12 -1.24 31.44
C ASP A 384 17.59 0.09 30.84
N LEU A 385 17.83 1.05 31.74
CA LEU A 385 18.25 2.41 31.34
C LEU A 385 19.62 2.44 30.63
N PRO A 386 20.61 1.60 30.97
CA PRO A 386 21.86 1.57 30.21
C PRO A 386 21.63 1.25 28.72
N THR A 387 20.89 0.21 28.40
CA THR A 387 20.57 -0.17 27.01
C THR A 387 19.73 0.91 26.32
N ALA A 388 18.71 1.43 26.99
CA ALA A 388 17.84 2.49 26.44
C ALA A 388 18.63 3.78 26.10
N ARG A 389 19.54 4.20 26.99
CA ARG A 389 20.39 5.39 26.76
C ARG A 389 21.39 5.17 25.62
N THR A 390 21.97 3.95 25.51
CA THR A 390 22.84 3.58 24.38
C THR A 390 22.07 3.67 23.06
N ALA A 391 20.86 3.13 23.03
CA ALA A 391 20.00 3.22 21.85
C ALA A 391 19.67 4.69 21.49
N LEU A 392 19.34 5.53 22.48
CA LEU A 392 19.11 6.95 22.22
C LEU A 392 20.37 7.66 21.68
N ALA A 393 21.55 7.38 22.23
CA ALA A 393 22.81 7.93 21.74
C ALA A 393 23.05 7.51 20.27
N THR A 394 22.78 6.25 19.95
CA THR A 394 22.88 5.75 18.56
C THR A 394 21.88 6.48 17.63
N LEU A 395 20.62 6.69 18.04
CA LEU A 395 19.66 7.47 17.23
C LEU A 395 20.11 8.94 17.04
N VAL A 396 20.77 9.54 18.04
CA VAL A 396 21.33 10.89 17.90
C VAL A 396 22.38 10.95 16.80
N GLU A 397 23.15 9.88 16.59
CA GLU A 397 24.15 9.77 15.53
C GLU A 397 23.55 9.40 14.17
N LEU A 398 22.54 8.52 14.12
CA LEU A 398 21.96 8.00 12.88
C LEU A 398 20.96 8.95 12.22
N VAL A 399 20.06 9.56 13.01
CA VAL A 399 18.96 10.41 12.48
C VAL A 399 19.46 11.56 11.61
N PRO A 400 20.56 12.28 11.90
CA PRO A 400 21.09 13.31 11.02
C PRO A 400 21.56 12.83 9.65
N GLN A 401 21.73 11.53 9.44
CA GLN A 401 22.17 10.95 8.16
C GLN A 401 20.99 10.65 7.21
N THR A 402 19.76 10.65 7.73
CA THR A 402 18.56 10.27 6.94
C THR A 402 18.26 11.18 5.75
N PRO A 403 18.52 12.52 5.77
CA PRO A 403 18.28 13.37 4.59
C PRO A 403 19.01 12.86 3.34
N ALA A 404 20.26 12.43 3.48
CA ALA A 404 21.03 11.92 2.35
C ALA A 404 20.50 10.59 1.79
N VAL A 405 19.84 9.76 2.62
CA VAL A 405 19.18 8.51 2.16
C VAL A 405 17.92 8.86 1.38
N PHE A 406 17.06 9.70 1.95
CA PHE A 406 15.85 10.15 1.28
C PHE A 406 16.13 10.88 -0.04
N ASP A 407 17.19 11.70 -0.10
CA ASP A 407 17.59 12.41 -1.33
C ASP A 407 18.03 11.42 -2.41
N ARG A 408 18.81 10.38 -2.05
CA ARG A 408 19.19 9.31 -3.00
C ARG A 408 18.00 8.49 -3.50
N ALA A 409 17.02 8.25 -2.64
CA ALA A 409 15.79 7.57 -2.99
C ALA A 409 14.81 8.46 -3.78
N GLY A 410 15.15 9.72 -4.04
CA GLY A 410 14.28 10.66 -4.74
C GLY A 410 13.06 11.08 -3.93
N THR A 411 13.04 10.81 -2.61
CA THR A 411 11.92 11.21 -1.75
C THR A 411 11.81 12.73 -1.67
N PRO A 412 10.67 13.35 -1.97
CA PRO A 412 10.52 14.80 -1.97
C PRO A 412 10.90 15.44 -0.62
N PRO A 413 11.50 16.66 -0.61
CA PRO A 413 11.87 17.34 0.63
C PRO A 413 10.73 17.56 1.62
N GLY A 414 9.50 17.70 1.11
CA GLY A 414 8.28 17.87 1.92
C GLY A 414 7.64 16.56 2.38
N ASP A 415 8.18 15.42 1.98
CA ASP A 415 7.60 14.12 2.31
C ASP A 415 7.55 13.92 3.83
N PRO A 416 6.38 13.61 4.37
CA PRO A 416 6.19 13.35 5.80
C PRO A 416 7.06 12.24 6.37
N ALA A 417 7.37 11.21 5.59
CA ALA A 417 8.22 10.08 6.00
C ALA A 417 9.58 10.53 6.50
N ARG A 418 10.13 11.63 5.96
CA ARG A 418 11.40 12.22 6.40
C ARG A 418 11.41 12.63 7.88
N ARG A 419 10.23 12.79 8.51
CA ARG A 419 10.09 13.18 9.92
C ARG A 419 10.04 12.01 10.88
N VAL A 420 9.72 10.81 10.41
CA VAL A 420 9.54 9.60 11.23
C VAL A 420 10.76 9.31 12.11
N PRO A 421 12.00 9.30 11.62
CA PRO A 421 13.18 9.04 12.47
C PRO A 421 13.35 10.03 13.62
N GLN A 422 13.02 11.30 13.38
CA GLN A 422 13.09 12.31 14.43
C GLN A 422 11.97 12.12 15.46
N ILE A 423 10.79 11.70 15.05
CA ILE A 423 9.66 11.39 15.93
C ILE A 423 10.03 10.21 16.83
N GLN A 424 10.53 9.11 16.27
CA GLN A 424 11.01 7.93 17.00
C GLN A 424 12.05 8.31 18.06
N LYS A 425 13.01 9.18 17.71
CA LYS A 425 14.01 9.67 18.68
C LYS A 425 13.36 10.42 19.84
N LEU A 426 12.37 11.29 19.59
CA LEU A 426 11.64 12.04 20.64
C LEU A 426 10.80 11.09 21.51
N GLU A 427 10.18 10.07 20.94
CA GLU A 427 9.41 9.06 21.64
C GLU A 427 10.30 8.22 22.55
N LEU A 428 11.45 7.75 22.06
CA LEU A 428 12.41 7.04 22.90
C LEU A 428 12.91 7.92 24.05
N GLN A 429 13.21 9.19 23.79
CA GLN A 429 13.61 10.13 24.83
C GLN A 429 12.51 10.31 25.90
N ALA A 430 11.24 10.41 25.46
CA ALA A 430 10.11 10.54 26.38
C ALA A 430 9.96 9.30 27.29
N VAL A 431 10.10 8.09 26.74
CA VAL A 431 9.99 6.85 27.53
C VAL A 431 11.14 6.72 28.53
N ILE A 432 12.37 7.06 28.15
CA ILE A 432 13.54 7.06 29.04
C ILE A 432 13.31 8.05 30.20
N LEU A 433 12.92 9.29 29.92
CA LEU A 433 12.62 10.29 30.96
C LEU A 433 11.53 9.83 31.91
N SER A 434 10.49 9.19 31.39
CA SER A 434 9.43 8.59 32.22
C SER A 434 9.95 7.46 33.12
N ALA A 435 10.84 6.61 32.61
CA ALA A 435 11.46 5.54 33.38
C ALA A 435 12.42 6.06 34.47
N GLU A 436 13.01 7.24 34.25
CA GLU A 436 13.86 7.98 35.21
C GLU A 436 13.04 8.80 36.25
N GLY A 437 11.71 8.83 36.13
CA GLY A 437 10.85 9.60 37.02
C GLY A 437 10.75 11.11 36.68
N GLN A 438 11.22 11.52 35.49
CA GLN A 438 11.21 12.91 35.01
C GLN A 438 9.92 13.21 34.23
N ALA A 439 8.78 13.08 34.88
CA ALA A 439 7.45 13.06 34.27
C ALA A 439 7.13 14.27 33.39
N GLU A 440 7.38 15.50 33.90
CA GLU A 440 7.10 16.73 33.16
C GLU A 440 7.91 16.80 31.85
N GLN A 441 9.18 16.38 31.88
CA GLN A 441 10.05 16.36 30.71
C GLN A 441 9.62 15.28 29.73
N ALA A 442 9.21 14.10 30.23
CA ALA A 442 8.68 13.02 29.40
C ALA A 442 7.44 13.48 28.61
N VAL A 443 6.47 14.10 29.28
CA VAL A 443 5.27 14.66 28.65
C VAL A 443 5.63 15.76 27.63
N ALA A 444 6.63 16.62 27.95
CA ALA A 444 7.07 17.65 27.03
C ALA A 444 7.67 17.06 25.72
N MET A 445 8.48 16.00 25.82
CA MET A 445 9.03 15.31 24.64
C MET A 445 7.93 14.62 23.81
N ALA A 446 6.99 13.92 24.46
CA ALA A 446 5.86 13.31 23.76
C ALA A 446 4.98 14.37 23.05
N ARG A 447 4.78 15.54 23.63
CA ARG A 447 4.08 16.65 22.97
C ARG A 447 4.84 17.18 21.74
N GLN A 448 6.19 17.19 21.77
CA GLN A 448 6.98 17.55 20.60
C GLN A 448 6.84 16.50 19.49
N ALA A 449 6.86 15.20 19.83
CA ALA A 449 6.60 14.12 18.89
C ALA A 449 5.20 14.27 18.23
N VAL A 450 4.17 14.51 19.04
CA VAL A 450 2.80 14.80 18.55
C VAL A 450 2.78 16.02 17.62
N ALA A 451 3.43 17.13 18.00
CA ALA A 451 3.44 18.35 17.18
C ALA A 451 4.09 18.11 15.80
N MET A 452 5.13 17.26 15.74
CA MET A 452 5.80 16.87 14.50
C MET A 452 4.95 15.88 13.68
N GLY A 453 4.25 14.95 14.33
CA GLY A 453 3.48 13.88 13.69
C GLY A 453 2.05 14.25 13.30
N LYS A 454 1.43 15.29 13.93
CA LYS A 454 0.00 15.61 13.75
C LYS A 454 -0.43 15.86 12.30
N ASN A 455 0.50 16.35 11.45
CA ASN A 455 0.26 16.66 10.05
C ASN A 455 0.86 15.61 9.10
N LEU A 456 1.29 14.45 9.61
CA LEU A 456 1.61 13.31 8.75
C LEU A 456 0.33 12.84 8.05
N PRO A 457 0.38 12.43 6.78
CA PRO A 457 -0.75 11.75 6.15
C PRO A 457 -1.11 10.49 6.95
N TYR A 458 -2.28 9.94 6.68
CA TYR A 458 -2.61 8.62 7.21
C TYR A 458 -1.65 7.58 6.63
N ALA A 459 -1.18 6.67 7.45
CA ALA A 459 -0.40 5.53 6.97
C ALA A 459 -1.27 4.65 6.06
N PHE A 460 -0.65 4.05 5.04
CA PHE A 460 -1.27 3.01 4.24
C PHE A 460 -1.01 1.65 4.92
N GLY A 461 -1.56 1.44 6.11
CA GLY A 461 -1.33 0.22 6.87
C GLY A 461 -1.13 0.45 8.36
N PRO A 462 -0.34 -0.42 9.02
CA PRO A 462 0.01 -0.25 10.43
C PRO A 462 0.56 1.15 10.71
N PRO A 463 0.30 1.73 11.89
CA PRO A 463 0.76 3.07 12.22
C PRO A 463 2.27 3.27 12.08
N THR A 464 2.68 4.39 11.50
CA THR A 464 4.07 4.82 11.41
C THR A 464 4.19 6.23 12.02
N PRO A 465 5.09 6.44 13.03
CA PRO A 465 5.97 5.43 13.65
C PRO A 465 5.21 4.31 14.38
N GLU A 466 5.93 3.23 14.75
CA GLU A 466 5.36 2.04 15.38
C GLU A 466 4.61 2.35 16.66
N LYS A 467 5.11 3.29 17.46
CA LYS A 467 4.39 3.86 18.60
C LYS A 467 3.67 5.14 18.19
N PRO A 468 2.34 5.12 18.06
CA PRO A 468 1.61 6.37 17.77
C PRO A 468 1.86 7.43 18.82
N SER A 469 2.36 8.62 18.42
CA SER A 469 2.76 9.67 19.38
C SER A 469 1.63 10.12 20.29
N TYR A 470 0.38 10.14 19.80
CA TYR A 470 -0.79 10.45 20.64
C TYR A 470 -1.08 9.37 21.68
N GLU A 471 -0.85 8.09 21.35
CA GLU A 471 -0.99 6.96 22.27
C GLU A 471 0.05 7.09 23.39
N LEU A 472 1.33 7.27 23.03
CA LEU A 472 2.40 7.50 24.01
C LEU A 472 2.10 8.68 24.92
N LEU A 473 1.65 9.81 24.36
CA LEU A 473 1.27 10.98 25.16
C LEU A 473 0.12 10.64 26.14
N GLY A 474 -0.87 9.88 25.68
CA GLY A 474 -1.98 9.42 26.52
C GLY A 474 -1.52 8.56 27.69
N GLU A 475 -0.62 7.61 27.43
CA GLU A 475 -0.04 6.73 28.46
C GLU A 475 0.74 7.52 29.52
N LEU A 476 1.61 8.45 29.09
CA LEU A 476 2.38 9.28 30.01
C LEU A 476 1.47 10.19 30.86
N LEU A 477 0.45 10.81 30.27
CA LEU A 477 -0.52 11.64 30.98
C LEU A 477 -1.35 10.81 31.97
N LEU A 478 -1.73 9.60 31.61
CA LEU A 478 -2.49 8.70 32.48
C LEU A 478 -1.66 8.26 33.70
N LYS A 479 -0.37 8.00 33.49
CA LYS A 479 0.59 7.69 34.55
C LYS A 479 0.72 8.83 35.56
N GLU A 480 0.63 10.09 35.09
CA GLU A 480 0.67 11.29 35.90
C GLU A 480 -0.73 11.73 36.42
N HIS A 481 -1.72 10.83 36.39
CA HIS A 481 -3.11 11.11 36.82
C HIS A 481 -3.77 12.29 36.09
N SER A 482 -3.23 12.74 34.96
CA SER A 482 -3.82 13.77 34.11
C SER A 482 -4.89 13.16 33.20
N ASN A 483 -5.96 12.61 33.79
CA ASN A 483 -6.90 11.70 33.14
C ASN A 483 -7.67 12.33 31.98
N SER A 484 -8.16 13.61 32.12
CA SER A 484 -8.89 14.26 31.02
C SER A 484 -8.01 14.56 29.79
N PRO A 485 -6.78 15.11 29.93
CA PRO A 485 -5.84 15.20 28.82
C PRO A 485 -5.44 13.85 28.22
N ALA A 486 -5.28 12.79 29.04
CA ALA A 486 -4.99 11.44 28.58
C ALA A 486 -6.13 10.90 27.69
N ARG A 487 -7.38 11.05 28.15
CA ARG A 487 -8.58 10.70 27.36
C ARG A 487 -8.56 11.37 25.98
N ALA A 488 -8.29 12.68 25.93
CA ALA A 488 -8.23 13.41 24.66
C ALA A 488 -7.10 12.93 23.75
N ALA A 489 -5.95 12.54 24.30
CA ALA A 489 -4.83 12.01 23.52
C ALA A 489 -5.18 10.64 22.92
N PHE A 490 -5.77 9.71 23.68
CA PHE A 490 -6.21 8.42 23.14
C PHE A 490 -7.31 8.57 22.09
N GLN A 491 -8.27 9.48 22.28
CA GLN A 491 -9.27 9.79 21.26
C GLN A 491 -8.63 10.29 19.96
N ALA A 492 -7.61 11.16 20.06
CA ALA A 492 -6.86 11.64 18.90
C ALA A 492 -6.06 10.52 18.20
N SER A 493 -5.51 9.57 18.96
CA SER A 493 -4.87 8.35 18.42
C SER A 493 -5.87 7.52 17.63
N LEU A 494 -7.04 7.24 18.18
CA LEU A 494 -8.10 6.43 17.57
C LEU A 494 -8.73 7.06 16.33
N LEU A 495 -8.64 8.39 16.14
CA LEU A 495 -9.01 9.02 14.87
C LEU A 495 -8.05 8.67 13.73
N ARG A 496 -6.80 8.35 14.05
CA ARG A 496 -5.77 8.00 13.06
C ARG A 496 -5.62 6.49 12.88
N ALA A 497 -5.81 5.72 13.94
CA ALA A 497 -5.76 4.25 13.95
C ALA A 497 -7.03 3.71 14.62
N PRO A 498 -8.14 3.58 13.87
CA PRO A 498 -9.42 3.18 14.43
C PRO A 498 -9.36 1.80 15.09
N LYS A 499 -9.88 1.74 16.31
CA LYS A 499 -9.91 0.54 17.15
C LYS A 499 -8.54 -0.09 17.45
N ARG A 500 -7.45 0.68 17.36
CA ARG A 500 -6.17 0.24 17.88
C ARG A 500 -6.30 -0.12 19.35
N THR A 501 -5.96 -1.36 19.72
CA THR A 501 -6.35 -1.93 21.01
C THR A 501 -5.62 -1.33 22.18
N GLU A 502 -4.33 -0.97 22.05
CA GLU A 502 -3.59 -0.24 23.08
C GLU A 502 -4.19 1.15 23.36
N SER A 503 -4.62 1.86 22.31
CA SER A 503 -5.32 3.14 22.47
C SER A 503 -6.72 2.96 23.09
N LEU A 504 -7.45 1.88 22.77
CA LEU A 504 -8.73 1.56 23.43
C LEU A 504 -8.53 1.22 24.91
N PHE A 505 -7.50 0.42 25.23
CA PHE A 505 -7.15 0.09 26.61
C PHE A 505 -6.84 1.34 27.43
N GLY A 506 -5.98 2.22 26.91
CA GLY A 506 -5.67 3.50 27.54
C GLY A 506 -6.88 4.42 27.69
N LEU A 507 -7.73 4.50 26.65
CA LEU A 507 -8.96 5.29 26.67
C LEU A 507 -9.93 4.82 27.76
N ALA A 508 -10.19 3.50 27.84
CA ALA A 508 -11.10 2.94 28.84
C ALA A 508 -10.63 3.20 30.27
N ARG A 509 -9.31 3.14 30.51
CA ARG A 509 -8.71 3.51 31.81
C ARG A 509 -8.87 4.99 32.13
N ALA A 510 -8.63 5.87 31.14
CA ALA A 510 -8.80 7.31 31.30
C ALA A 510 -10.26 7.69 31.57
N GLU A 511 -11.22 7.05 30.89
CA GLU A 511 -12.66 7.23 31.09
C GLU A 511 -13.09 6.73 32.47
N SER A 512 -12.59 5.58 32.91
CA SER A 512 -12.82 5.07 34.28
C SER A 512 -12.30 6.04 35.34
N ALA A 513 -11.07 6.55 35.14
CA ALA A 513 -10.42 7.49 36.09
C ALA A 513 -11.07 8.88 36.12
N THR A 514 -11.75 9.29 35.03
CA THR A 514 -12.55 10.53 35.01
C THR A 514 -13.97 10.36 35.56
N GLY A 515 -14.38 9.13 35.91
CA GLY A 515 -15.69 8.82 36.45
C GLY A 515 -16.78 8.61 35.37
N ASP A 516 -16.44 8.62 34.08
CA ASP A 516 -17.39 8.36 32.99
C ASP A 516 -17.58 6.84 32.79
N LYS A 517 -18.32 6.23 33.74
CA LYS A 517 -18.54 4.78 33.76
C LYS A 517 -19.25 4.26 32.51
N ALA A 518 -20.09 5.08 31.89
CA ALA A 518 -20.85 4.66 30.70
C ALA A 518 -19.93 4.56 29.47
N ALA A 519 -19.10 5.58 29.24
CA ALA A 519 -18.10 5.56 28.17
C ALA A 519 -17.10 4.42 28.38
N ALA A 520 -16.53 4.32 29.59
CA ALA A 520 -15.59 3.24 29.92
C ALA A 520 -16.17 1.84 29.64
N ALA A 521 -17.41 1.58 30.07
CA ALA A 521 -18.07 0.29 29.82
C ALA A 521 -18.30 0.02 28.31
N GLN A 522 -18.51 1.06 27.50
CA GLN A 522 -18.62 0.92 26.06
C GLN A 522 -17.25 0.58 25.43
N THR A 523 -16.20 1.34 25.81
CA THR A 523 -14.83 1.14 25.30
C THR A 523 -14.30 -0.24 25.70
N TRP A 524 -14.53 -0.69 26.94
CA TRP A 524 -14.18 -2.03 27.40
C TRP A 524 -14.90 -3.12 26.60
N ARG A 525 -16.20 -3.00 26.33
CA ARG A 525 -16.92 -3.98 25.51
C ARG A 525 -16.35 -4.07 24.10
N GLN A 526 -15.97 -2.94 23.52
CA GLN A 526 -15.35 -2.92 22.18
C GLN A 526 -14.01 -3.66 22.20
N LEU A 527 -13.14 -3.36 23.16
CA LEU A 527 -11.83 -3.98 23.32
C LEU A 527 -11.95 -5.49 23.54
N LEU A 528 -12.80 -5.91 24.49
CA LEU A 528 -13.00 -7.32 24.78
C LEU A 528 -13.62 -8.10 23.59
N GLY A 529 -14.41 -7.42 22.77
CA GLY A 529 -14.91 -8.00 21.52
C GLY A 529 -13.79 -8.28 20.51
N ILE A 530 -12.74 -7.45 20.48
CA ILE A 530 -11.55 -7.67 19.66
C ILE A 530 -10.69 -8.78 20.28
N TRP A 531 -10.46 -8.75 21.59
CA TRP A 531 -9.63 -9.70 22.34
C TRP A 531 -10.34 -11.02 22.69
N LYS A 532 -11.45 -11.35 22.04
CA LYS A 532 -12.21 -12.58 22.32
C LYS A 532 -11.41 -13.89 22.19
N ASN A 533 -10.34 -13.86 21.37
CA ASN A 533 -9.41 -14.95 21.12
C ASN A 533 -7.97 -14.60 21.52
N ALA A 534 -7.79 -13.61 22.37
CA ALA A 534 -6.46 -13.19 22.85
C ALA A 534 -5.81 -14.28 23.70
N ASP A 535 -4.48 -14.30 23.69
CA ASP A 535 -3.71 -15.21 24.53
C ASP A 535 -3.94 -14.89 26.01
N PRO A 536 -4.19 -15.90 26.87
CA PRO A 536 -4.49 -15.65 28.28
C PRO A 536 -3.42 -14.86 29.02
N GLN A 537 -2.14 -15.06 28.67
CA GLN A 537 -1.04 -14.32 29.25
C GLN A 537 -1.09 -12.84 28.88
N TYR A 538 -1.43 -12.50 27.62
CA TYR A 538 -1.58 -11.12 27.17
C TYR A 538 -2.70 -10.41 27.94
N VAL A 539 -3.87 -11.05 28.08
CA VAL A 539 -4.99 -10.49 28.86
C VAL A 539 -4.62 -10.25 30.33
N SER A 540 -3.84 -11.16 30.94
CA SER A 540 -3.41 -11.03 32.33
C SER A 540 -2.49 -9.84 32.59
N GLN A 541 -1.78 -9.35 31.57
CA GLN A 541 -0.91 -8.16 31.63
C GLN A 541 -1.67 -6.85 31.43
N HIS A 542 -2.94 -6.95 30.98
CA HIS A 542 -3.83 -5.82 30.76
C HIS A 542 -5.00 -5.87 31.76
N PRO A 543 -4.80 -5.59 33.05
CA PRO A 543 -5.86 -5.69 34.05
C PRO A 543 -6.97 -4.70 33.74
N LEU A 544 -8.20 -5.24 33.70
CA LEU A 544 -9.43 -4.52 33.36
C LEU A 544 -9.91 -3.62 34.49
#